data_e21de5d9f80172992f2016026c089e29
#
_entry.id   e21de5d9f80172992f2016026c089e29
#
_cell.length_a   1.000
_cell.length_b   1.000
_cell.length_c   1.000
_cell.angle_alpha   90.00
_cell.angle_beta   90.00
_cell.angle_gamma   90.00
#
_symmetry.space_group_name_H-M   'P 1'
#
loop_
_entity.id
_entity.type
_entity.pdbx_description
1 polymer ?
#
loop_
_entity_poly.entity_id
_entity_poly.type
_entity_poly.pdbx_seq_one_letter_code
_entity_poly.pdbx_strand_id
1 'polypeptide(L)'
;MWSGPRTISTALMRAWSSRPDTVVIDEPLYGFYLSRTGAPHPGRDEVIKTMNNGWRAVIDDLTQAPFPAGKTVFYAKHMTHHLLPEVDRSALRALRHAYLIRDPRQLLASYVKVRTQPVLDDLGLAQQVEIFRMFGGPVVDSSDILQQPEPMLRALCDALGVAFDPAMLSWPAGPRDTDGVWARYWYDRVWRSTGFGPYLEQAAELPPGLEPLAERCRPFYEELSAHRIRP
;
A
#
# COMPACT_ATOMS: atom_id res chain seq x y z
N MET A 1 -0.25 2.26 -6.42
CA MET A 1 -0.66 2.73 -5.07
C MET A 1 0.50 2.59 -4.12
N TRP A 2 0.95 3.69 -3.54
CA TRP A 2 2.06 3.78 -2.59
C TRP A 2 1.52 3.90 -1.17
N SER A 3 2.03 3.10 -0.24
CA SER A 3 1.53 3.08 1.14
C SER A 3 2.61 2.67 2.14
N GLY A 4 2.48 3.11 3.38
CA GLY A 4 3.17 2.51 4.51
C GLY A 4 2.48 1.22 4.98
N PRO A 5 3.07 0.49 5.92
CA PRO A 5 2.43 -0.67 6.52
C PRO A 5 1.18 -0.28 7.31
N ARG A 6 0.25 -1.21 7.49
CA ARG A 6 -0.97 -1.04 8.33
C ARG A 6 -1.92 0.09 7.92
N THR A 7 -1.94 0.44 6.64
CA THR A 7 -2.78 1.49 6.04
C THR A 7 -4.02 0.97 5.31
N ILE A 8 -4.46 -0.24 5.56
CA ILE A 8 -5.54 -0.95 4.81
C ILE A 8 -5.22 -1.21 3.32
N SER A 9 -3.96 -1.09 2.90
CA SER A 9 -3.56 -1.23 1.48
C SER A 9 -3.96 -2.56 0.86
N THR A 10 -3.95 -3.66 1.64
CA THR A 10 -4.39 -4.98 1.15
C THR A 10 -5.91 -5.04 0.96
N ALA A 11 -6.71 -4.40 1.83
CA ALA A 11 -8.16 -4.29 1.61
C ALA A 11 -8.46 -3.46 0.36
N LEU A 12 -7.72 -2.37 0.15
CA LEU A 12 -7.83 -1.57 -1.07
C LEU A 12 -7.42 -2.38 -2.31
N MET A 13 -6.36 -3.20 -2.24
CA MET A 13 -6.00 -4.13 -3.32
C MET A 13 -7.12 -5.13 -3.60
N ARG A 14 -7.83 -5.65 -2.57
CA ARG A 14 -9.03 -6.49 -2.76
C ARG A 14 -10.12 -5.76 -3.53
N ALA A 15 -10.40 -4.50 -3.17
CA ALA A 15 -11.35 -3.66 -3.90
C ALA A 15 -11.00 -3.57 -5.39
N TRP A 16 -9.75 -3.24 -5.72
CA TRP A 16 -9.29 -3.20 -7.11
C TRP A 16 -9.34 -4.55 -7.80
N SER A 17 -8.99 -5.65 -7.12
CA SER A 17 -9.03 -7.01 -7.69
C SER A 17 -10.45 -7.55 -7.92
N SER A 18 -11.47 -6.94 -7.33
CA SER A 18 -12.88 -7.32 -7.55
C SER A 18 -13.43 -6.83 -8.88
N ARG A 19 -12.76 -5.87 -9.54
CA ARG A 19 -13.15 -5.38 -10.86
C ARG A 19 -12.80 -6.42 -11.94
N PRO A 20 -13.68 -6.67 -12.90
CA PRO A 20 -13.41 -7.64 -13.97
C PRO A 20 -12.32 -7.17 -14.94
N ASP A 21 -12.10 -5.85 -15.06
CA ASP A 21 -11.14 -5.23 -15.96
C ASP A 21 -9.74 -5.01 -15.37
N THR A 22 -9.51 -5.41 -14.12
CA THR A 22 -8.29 -5.09 -13.37
C THR A 22 -7.41 -6.32 -13.15
N VAL A 23 -6.10 -6.11 -13.28
CA VAL A 23 -5.04 -7.02 -12.79
C VAL A 23 -4.39 -6.36 -11.59
N VAL A 24 -4.11 -7.10 -10.53
CA VAL A 24 -3.39 -6.61 -9.36
C VAL A 24 -2.06 -7.33 -9.18
N ILE A 25 -1.07 -6.61 -8.68
CA ILE A 25 0.19 -7.18 -8.22
C ILE A 25 0.49 -6.68 -6.80
N ASP A 26 0.92 -7.60 -5.95
CA ASP A 26 1.17 -7.35 -4.54
C ASP A 26 2.66 -7.18 -4.29
N GLU A 27 3.06 -6.03 -3.79
CA GLU A 27 4.41 -5.66 -3.32
C GLU A 27 5.55 -6.10 -4.25
N PRO A 28 5.56 -5.71 -5.53
CA PRO A 28 6.49 -6.25 -6.53
C PRO A 28 7.98 -6.04 -6.19
N LEU A 29 8.32 -5.03 -5.39
CA LEU A 29 9.70 -4.77 -4.96
C LEU A 29 10.08 -5.50 -3.65
N TYR A 30 9.24 -6.38 -3.10
CA TYR A 30 9.51 -6.98 -1.80
C TYR A 30 10.70 -7.95 -1.82
N GLY A 31 10.82 -8.79 -2.85
CA GLY A 31 11.98 -9.68 -3.01
C GLY A 31 13.30 -8.91 -3.11
N PHE A 32 13.30 -7.84 -3.90
CA PHE A 32 14.45 -6.92 -3.99
C PHE A 32 14.80 -6.34 -2.61
N TYR A 33 13.81 -5.75 -1.91
CA TYR A 33 14.01 -5.16 -0.59
C TYR A 33 14.62 -6.16 0.41
N LEU A 34 14.04 -7.34 0.54
CA LEU A 34 14.54 -8.37 1.47
C LEU A 34 15.94 -8.87 1.10
N SER A 35 16.23 -9.00 -0.20
CA SER A 35 17.55 -9.45 -0.66
C SER A 35 18.66 -8.44 -0.35
N ARG A 36 18.34 -7.15 -0.36
CA ARG A 36 19.31 -6.06 -0.14
C ARG A 36 19.50 -5.71 1.33
N THR A 37 18.41 -5.65 2.10
CA THR A 37 18.46 -5.18 3.48
C THR A 37 18.76 -6.27 4.49
N GLY A 38 18.50 -7.52 4.16
CA GLY A 38 18.53 -8.60 5.15
C GLY A 38 17.47 -8.47 6.24
N ALA A 39 16.44 -7.62 6.04
CA ALA A 39 15.41 -7.37 7.04
C ALA A 39 14.79 -8.68 7.55
N PRO A 40 14.60 -8.82 8.87
CA PRO A 40 13.99 -10.02 9.44
C PRO A 40 12.52 -10.11 9.02
N HIS A 41 12.16 -11.23 8.40
CA HIS A 41 10.80 -11.51 7.97
C HIS A 41 10.53 -13.02 8.03
N PRO A 42 9.40 -13.46 8.61
CA PRO A 42 9.02 -14.86 8.53
C PRO A 42 8.83 -15.28 7.06
N GLY A 43 9.55 -16.30 6.60
CA GLY A 43 9.51 -16.74 5.20
C GLY A 43 10.35 -15.90 4.22
N ARG A 44 11.30 -15.09 4.73
CA ARG A 44 12.20 -14.25 3.92
C ARG A 44 12.81 -15.02 2.73
N ASP A 45 13.38 -16.18 2.97
CA ASP A 45 14.08 -16.95 1.94
C ASP A 45 13.12 -17.45 0.84
N GLU A 46 11.88 -17.76 1.20
CA GLU A 46 10.84 -18.12 0.25
C GLU A 46 10.44 -16.92 -0.62
N VAL A 47 10.26 -15.74 -0.03
CA VAL A 47 9.99 -14.51 -0.77
C VAL A 47 11.12 -14.23 -1.78
N ILE A 48 12.38 -14.26 -1.32
CA ILE A 48 13.54 -14.02 -2.18
C ILE A 48 13.63 -15.06 -3.32
N LYS A 49 13.28 -16.32 -3.03
CA LYS A 49 13.31 -17.40 -4.02
C LYS A 49 12.21 -17.28 -5.08
N THR A 50 11.05 -16.76 -4.71
CA THR A 50 9.86 -16.74 -5.59
C THR A 50 9.67 -15.44 -6.34
N MET A 51 10.37 -14.36 -5.95
CA MET A 51 10.24 -13.05 -6.57
C MET A 51 11.48 -12.65 -7.36
N ASN A 52 11.29 -11.72 -8.31
CA ASN A 52 12.41 -11.04 -8.96
C ASN A 52 13.12 -10.12 -7.95
N ASN A 53 14.43 -10.29 -7.79
CA ASN A 53 15.25 -9.53 -6.84
C ASN A 53 16.02 -8.37 -7.48
N GLY A 54 15.79 -8.12 -8.77
CA GLY A 54 16.38 -7.01 -9.51
C GLY A 54 15.36 -5.90 -9.72
N TRP A 55 15.52 -4.74 -9.08
CA TRP A 55 14.54 -3.66 -9.16
C TRP A 55 14.26 -3.19 -10.61
N ARG A 56 15.29 -3.19 -11.49
CA ARG A 56 15.10 -2.80 -12.90
C ARG A 56 14.13 -3.72 -13.62
N ALA A 57 14.35 -5.03 -13.52
CA ALA A 57 13.46 -5.99 -14.13
C ALA A 57 12.04 -5.91 -13.57
N VAL A 58 11.89 -5.67 -12.26
CA VAL A 58 10.57 -5.43 -11.64
C VAL A 58 9.89 -4.21 -12.25
N ILE A 59 10.60 -3.09 -12.41
CA ILE A 59 10.03 -1.87 -13.00
C ILE A 59 9.72 -2.08 -14.49
N ASP A 60 10.57 -2.77 -15.22
CA ASP A 60 10.32 -3.10 -16.63
C ASP A 60 9.04 -3.94 -16.77
N ASP A 61 8.86 -4.95 -15.93
CA ASP A 61 7.62 -5.75 -15.89
C ASP A 61 6.38 -4.88 -15.58
N LEU A 62 6.49 -3.92 -14.64
CA LEU A 62 5.39 -3.03 -14.28
C LEU A 62 5.02 -2.03 -15.39
N THR A 63 5.96 -1.67 -16.26
CA THR A 63 5.79 -0.57 -17.23
C THR A 63 5.68 -1.05 -18.67
N GLN A 64 6.13 -2.25 -18.98
CA GLN A 64 6.25 -2.76 -20.35
C GLN A 64 5.51 -4.08 -20.59
N ALA A 65 5.12 -4.81 -19.53
CA ALA A 65 4.39 -6.06 -19.72
C ALA A 65 3.04 -5.82 -20.40
N PRO A 66 2.66 -6.65 -21.39
CA PRO A 66 1.38 -6.52 -22.04
C PRO A 66 0.24 -6.81 -21.06
N PHE A 67 -0.86 -6.06 -21.20
CA PHE A 67 -2.07 -6.35 -20.44
C PHE A 67 -2.65 -7.72 -20.83
N PRO A 68 -3.05 -8.54 -19.88
CA PRO A 68 -3.82 -9.74 -20.19
C PRO A 68 -5.11 -9.39 -20.95
N ALA A 69 -5.59 -10.31 -21.78
CA ALA A 69 -6.80 -10.09 -22.57
C ALA A 69 -8.00 -9.68 -21.69
N GLY A 70 -8.71 -8.65 -22.12
CA GLY A 70 -9.86 -8.11 -21.39
C GLY A 70 -9.55 -7.26 -20.16
N LYS A 71 -8.26 -6.96 -19.91
CA LYS A 71 -7.84 -6.08 -18.80
C LYS A 71 -7.43 -4.72 -19.32
N THR A 72 -7.84 -3.67 -18.61
CA THR A 72 -7.54 -2.28 -18.95
C THR A 72 -6.91 -1.51 -17.79
N VAL A 73 -6.96 -2.08 -16.58
CA VAL A 73 -6.38 -1.49 -15.37
C VAL A 73 -5.33 -2.44 -14.79
N PHE A 74 -4.17 -1.90 -14.49
CA PHE A 74 -3.10 -2.59 -13.77
C PHE A 74 -2.85 -1.88 -12.45
N TYR A 75 -3.15 -2.55 -11.35
CA TYR A 75 -3.00 -2.00 -10.01
C TYR A 75 -1.83 -2.66 -9.29
N ALA A 76 -0.78 -1.91 -9.00
CA ALA A 76 0.35 -2.36 -8.20
C ALA A 76 0.25 -1.78 -6.76
N LYS A 77 0.19 -2.66 -5.77
CA LYS A 77 0.32 -2.27 -4.36
C LYS A 77 1.79 -2.22 -3.98
N HIS A 78 2.27 -1.07 -3.56
CA HIS A 78 3.66 -0.87 -3.13
C HIS A 78 3.73 -0.51 -1.65
N MET A 79 4.70 -1.12 -0.95
CA MET A 79 5.20 -0.59 0.31
C MET A 79 6.33 0.39 0.01
N THR A 80 6.18 1.64 0.45
CA THR A 80 7.14 2.70 0.09
C THR A 80 8.53 2.49 0.66
N HIS A 81 8.67 1.82 1.81
CA HIS A 81 9.97 1.45 2.36
C HIS A 81 10.76 0.43 1.51
N HIS A 82 10.10 -0.23 0.53
CA HIS A 82 10.82 -1.07 -0.44
C HIS A 82 11.58 -0.26 -1.50
N LEU A 83 11.33 1.06 -1.60
CA LEU A 83 12.08 1.96 -2.48
C LEU A 83 13.42 2.34 -1.84
N LEU A 84 14.38 1.43 -1.91
CA LEU A 84 15.74 1.70 -1.44
C LEU A 84 16.41 2.80 -2.30
N PRO A 85 17.47 3.46 -1.80
CA PRO A 85 18.14 4.57 -2.50
C PRO A 85 18.62 4.23 -3.91
N GLU A 86 19.02 2.99 -4.18
CA GLU A 86 19.49 2.54 -5.48
C GLU A 86 18.41 2.40 -6.57
N VAL A 87 17.12 2.43 -6.21
CA VAL A 87 16.02 2.43 -7.19
C VAL A 87 15.95 3.79 -7.85
N ASP A 88 16.18 3.84 -9.15
CA ASP A 88 15.99 5.08 -9.93
C ASP A 88 14.49 5.43 -10.00
N ARG A 89 14.09 6.50 -9.28
CA ARG A 89 12.70 6.98 -9.24
C ARG A 89 12.20 7.39 -10.63
N SER A 90 13.07 7.87 -11.51
CA SER A 90 12.66 8.31 -12.85
C SER A 90 12.08 7.17 -13.69
N ALA A 91 12.49 5.92 -13.43
CA ALA A 91 11.95 4.74 -14.08
C ALA A 91 10.44 4.49 -13.77
N LEU A 92 9.92 5.10 -12.71
CA LEU A 92 8.51 5.01 -12.32
C LEU A 92 7.60 6.01 -13.08
N ARG A 93 8.16 6.90 -13.92
CA ARG A 93 7.44 7.98 -14.60
C ARG A 93 6.27 7.51 -15.49
N ALA A 94 6.36 6.29 -16.02
CA ALA A 94 5.32 5.72 -16.88
C ALA A 94 4.05 5.29 -16.10
N LEU A 95 4.14 5.20 -14.76
CA LEU A 95 3.02 4.80 -13.91
C LEU A 95 2.17 6.01 -13.51
N ARG A 96 0.89 5.77 -13.26
CA ARG A 96 0.03 6.72 -12.52
C ARG A 96 0.21 6.47 -11.03
N HIS A 97 0.46 7.53 -10.27
CA HIS A 97 0.75 7.44 -8.85
C HIS A 97 -0.48 7.80 -8.01
N ALA A 98 -0.71 7.06 -6.95
CA ALA A 98 -1.68 7.36 -5.92
C ALA A 98 -1.12 6.94 -4.56
N TYR A 99 -1.57 7.59 -3.48
CA TYR A 99 -0.99 7.46 -2.15
C TYR A 99 -2.06 7.15 -1.14
N LEU A 100 -1.83 6.13 -0.33
CA LEU A 100 -2.68 5.77 0.78
C LEU A 100 -1.95 6.09 2.08
N ILE A 101 -2.50 7.02 2.84
CA ILE A 101 -1.94 7.48 4.12
C ILE A 101 -2.78 7.02 5.30
N ARG A 102 -2.22 7.14 6.48
CA ARG A 102 -2.89 6.91 7.75
C ARG A 102 -2.25 7.77 8.83
N ASP A 103 -3.06 8.29 9.74
CA ASP A 103 -2.56 8.98 10.93
C ASP A 103 -1.43 8.19 11.62
N PRO A 104 -0.27 8.82 11.90
CA PRO A 104 0.90 8.12 12.43
C PRO A 104 0.67 7.41 13.76
N ARG A 105 -0.17 7.96 14.64
CA ARG A 105 -0.48 7.32 15.93
C ARG A 105 -1.27 6.05 15.71
N GLN A 106 -2.29 6.10 14.86
CA GLN A 106 -3.10 4.93 14.49
C GLN A 106 -2.27 3.87 13.77
N LEU A 107 -1.37 4.30 12.87
CA LEU A 107 -0.46 3.42 12.16
C LEU A 107 0.44 2.69 13.16
N LEU A 108 1.14 3.41 14.03
CA LEU A 108 2.06 2.86 15.03
C LEU A 108 1.34 1.95 16.02
N ALA A 109 0.18 2.35 16.56
CA ALA A 109 -0.63 1.52 17.44
C ALA A 109 -1.04 0.17 16.82
N SER A 110 -1.20 0.15 15.49
CA SER A 110 -1.45 -1.09 14.73
C SER A 110 -0.17 -1.86 14.43
N TYR A 111 0.94 -1.16 14.15
CA TYR A 111 2.17 -1.77 13.68
C TYR A 111 2.94 -2.49 14.77
N VAL A 112 2.94 -1.96 15.99
CA VAL A 112 3.60 -2.59 17.15
C VAL A 112 3.03 -3.95 17.53
N LYS A 113 1.82 -4.26 17.09
CA LYS A 113 1.21 -5.60 17.29
C LYS A 113 1.92 -6.69 16.48
N VAL A 114 2.71 -6.31 15.46
CA VAL A 114 3.42 -7.23 14.57
C VAL A 114 4.93 -6.96 14.52
N ARG A 115 5.38 -5.78 14.95
CA ARG A 115 6.79 -5.40 15.02
C ARG A 115 7.03 -4.56 16.28
N THR A 116 7.74 -5.12 17.24
CA THR A 116 7.87 -4.57 18.59
C THR A 116 8.68 -3.28 18.69
N GLN A 117 9.62 -3.03 17.78
CA GLN A 117 10.51 -1.86 17.78
C GLN A 117 10.52 -1.21 16.38
N PRO A 118 9.44 -0.51 15.98
CA PRO A 118 9.42 0.17 14.69
C PRO A 118 10.37 1.36 14.67
N VAL A 119 11.01 1.58 13.53
CA VAL A 119 11.77 2.79 13.24
C VAL A 119 11.13 3.55 12.07
N LEU A 120 11.51 4.82 11.86
CA LEU A 120 10.93 5.65 10.81
C LEU A 120 11.06 5.02 9.42
N ASP A 121 12.21 4.41 9.14
CA ASP A 121 12.49 3.78 7.84
C ASP A 121 11.59 2.57 7.55
N ASP A 122 11.11 1.87 8.57
CA ASP A 122 10.15 0.77 8.41
C ASP A 122 8.80 1.24 7.85
N LEU A 123 8.49 2.52 7.98
CA LEU A 123 7.19 3.09 7.63
C LEU A 123 7.15 3.64 6.21
N GLY A 124 8.30 3.97 5.63
CA GLY A 124 8.43 4.46 4.27
C GLY A 124 7.79 5.82 3.99
N LEU A 125 7.55 6.63 5.03
CA LEU A 125 6.85 7.91 4.90
C LEU A 125 7.68 8.94 4.12
N ALA A 126 9.01 8.97 4.34
CA ALA A 126 9.91 9.86 3.61
C ALA A 126 9.92 9.54 2.11
N GLN A 127 10.01 8.25 1.76
CA GLN A 127 9.92 7.80 0.37
C GLN A 127 8.55 8.09 -0.24
N GLN A 128 7.47 8.01 0.54
CA GLN A 128 6.13 8.31 0.06
C GLN A 128 6.01 9.80 -0.32
N VAL A 129 6.52 10.70 0.49
CA VAL A 129 6.59 12.14 0.21
C VAL A 129 7.53 12.42 -0.97
N GLU A 130 8.69 11.75 -1.05
CA GLU A 130 9.61 11.88 -2.17
C GLU A 130 8.91 11.60 -3.52
N ILE A 131 8.22 10.46 -3.63
CA ILE A 131 7.49 10.07 -4.85
C ILE A 131 6.34 11.03 -5.14
N PHE A 132 5.64 11.49 -4.11
CA PHE A 132 4.56 12.48 -4.29
C PHE A 132 5.08 13.81 -4.86
N ARG A 133 6.18 14.32 -4.33
CA ARG A 133 6.81 15.56 -4.83
C ARG A 133 7.29 15.42 -6.28
N MET A 134 7.72 14.21 -6.68
CA MET A 134 8.21 13.97 -8.04
C MET A 134 7.10 13.83 -9.07
N PHE A 135 5.99 13.20 -8.71
CA PHE A 135 5.00 12.75 -9.69
C PHE A 135 3.59 13.28 -9.43
N GLY A 136 3.31 13.78 -8.23
CA GLY A 136 1.94 14.13 -7.84
C GLY A 136 1.00 12.92 -7.82
N GLY A 137 -0.29 13.18 -7.83
CA GLY A 137 -1.35 12.17 -7.85
C GLY A 137 -2.28 12.24 -6.65
N PRO A 138 -3.42 11.52 -6.67
CA PRO A 138 -4.39 11.54 -5.59
C PRO A 138 -3.83 10.92 -4.30
N VAL A 139 -4.13 11.57 -3.20
CA VAL A 139 -3.85 11.08 -1.84
C VAL A 139 -5.18 10.71 -1.20
N VAL A 140 -5.28 9.53 -0.61
CA VAL A 140 -6.44 9.06 0.16
C VAL A 140 -6.03 8.66 1.56
N ASP A 141 -6.84 9.01 2.55
CA ASP A 141 -6.63 8.57 3.92
C ASP A 141 -7.43 7.29 4.21
N SER A 142 -6.82 6.37 4.91
CA SER A 142 -7.46 5.11 5.30
C SER A 142 -8.69 5.30 6.17
N SER A 143 -8.72 6.35 7.01
CA SER A 143 -9.89 6.71 7.81
C SER A 143 -11.05 7.19 6.96
N ASP A 144 -10.79 8.04 5.95
CA ASP A 144 -11.82 8.54 5.04
C ASP A 144 -12.43 7.37 4.23
N ILE A 145 -11.59 6.44 3.73
CA ILE A 145 -12.08 5.23 3.03
C ILE A 145 -12.93 4.36 3.96
N LEU A 146 -12.53 4.16 5.21
CA LEU A 146 -13.29 3.32 6.15
C LEU A 146 -14.61 3.96 6.58
N GLN A 147 -14.68 5.30 6.65
CA GLN A 147 -15.90 6.03 6.98
C GLN A 147 -16.89 6.07 5.82
N GLN A 148 -16.39 6.28 4.60
CA GLN A 148 -17.19 6.47 3.41
C GLN A 148 -16.59 5.71 2.21
N PRO A 149 -16.66 4.35 2.19
CA PRO A 149 -15.97 3.56 1.18
C PRO A 149 -16.36 3.93 -0.26
N GLU A 150 -17.66 3.96 -0.57
CA GLU A 150 -18.12 4.23 -1.93
C GLU A 150 -17.79 5.65 -2.41
N PRO A 151 -18.12 6.73 -1.69
CA PRO A 151 -17.74 8.09 -2.10
C PRO A 151 -16.23 8.24 -2.32
N MET A 152 -15.41 7.69 -1.43
CA MET A 152 -13.95 7.78 -1.54
C MET A 152 -13.38 6.98 -2.71
N LEU A 153 -13.91 5.78 -2.98
CA LEU A 153 -13.48 4.99 -4.14
C LEU A 153 -13.92 5.64 -5.46
N ARG A 154 -15.10 6.27 -5.52
CA ARG A 154 -15.52 7.05 -6.68
C ARG A 154 -14.56 8.21 -6.93
N ALA A 155 -14.28 9.01 -5.91
CA ALA A 155 -13.36 10.14 -6.02
C ALA A 155 -11.93 9.69 -6.42
N LEU A 156 -11.44 8.57 -5.87
CA LEU A 156 -10.15 8.00 -6.27
C LEU A 156 -10.14 7.53 -7.73
N CYS A 157 -11.18 6.83 -8.17
CA CYS A 157 -11.32 6.38 -9.55
C CYS A 157 -11.35 7.57 -10.51
N ASP A 158 -12.15 8.60 -10.22
CA ASP A 158 -12.25 9.82 -11.01
C ASP A 158 -10.90 10.53 -11.12
N ALA A 159 -10.18 10.68 -10.00
CA ALA A 159 -8.85 11.29 -9.98
C ALA A 159 -7.81 10.49 -10.78
N LEU A 160 -8.00 9.18 -10.90
CA LEU A 160 -7.14 8.29 -11.71
C LEU A 160 -7.62 8.15 -13.17
N GLY A 161 -8.77 8.74 -13.53
CA GLY A 161 -9.36 8.61 -14.87
C GLY A 161 -9.83 7.18 -15.18
N VAL A 162 -10.35 6.48 -14.17
CA VAL A 162 -10.91 5.12 -14.27
C VAL A 162 -12.37 5.15 -13.82
N ALA A 163 -13.28 4.55 -14.57
CA ALA A 163 -14.67 4.46 -14.13
C ALA A 163 -14.79 3.66 -12.83
N PHE A 164 -15.62 4.14 -11.89
CA PHE A 164 -15.91 3.38 -10.67
C PHE A 164 -16.73 2.14 -11.01
N ASP A 165 -16.39 1.02 -10.35
CA ASP A 165 -17.15 -0.24 -10.42
C ASP A 165 -17.67 -0.61 -9.01
N PRO A 166 -18.99 -0.80 -8.81
CA PRO A 166 -19.55 -1.20 -7.51
C PRO A 166 -18.98 -2.50 -6.94
N ALA A 167 -18.43 -3.39 -7.79
CA ALA A 167 -17.73 -4.60 -7.35
C ALA A 167 -16.55 -4.29 -6.40
N MET A 168 -16.01 -3.08 -6.41
CA MET A 168 -14.95 -2.64 -5.51
C MET A 168 -15.37 -2.56 -4.03
N LEU A 169 -16.67 -2.58 -3.74
CA LEU A 169 -17.18 -2.45 -2.36
C LEU A 169 -17.20 -3.77 -1.58
N SER A 170 -17.08 -4.90 -2.27
CA SER A 170 -17.12 -6.21 -1.61
C SER A 170 -16.26 -7.23 -2.33
N TRP A 171 -15.84 -8.25 -1.61
CA TRP A 171 -15.04 -9.37 -2.13
C TRP A 171 -15.33 -10.66 -1.36
N PRO A 172 -15.17 -11.85 -1.96
CA PRO A 172 -15.23 -13.09 -1.23
C PRO A 172 -14.11 -13.20 -0.19
N ALA A 173 -14.41 -13.79 0.98
CA ALA A 173 -13.39 -14.13 1.96
C ALA A 173 -12.42 -15.20 1.42
N GLY A 174 -11.22 -15.25 1.98
CA GLY A 174 -10.20 -16.24 1.67
C GLY A 174 -8.95 -15.67 0.97
N PRO A 175 -7.95 -16.52 0.75
CA PRO A 175 -6.74 -16.19 0.01
C PRO A 175 -7.04 -15.99 -1.49
N ARG A 176 -6.09 -15.39 -2.19
CA ARG A 176 -6.12 -15.14 -3.64
C ARG A 176 -4.83 -15.60 -4.28
N ASP A 177 -4.88 -16.01 -5.53
CA ASP A 177 -3.70 -16.34 -6.32
C ASP A 177 -2.75 -15.14 -6.50
N THR A 178 -3.30 -13.93 -6.35
CA THR A 178 -2.54 -12.66 -6.38
C THR A 178 -1.88 -12.31 -5.06
N ASP A 179 -2.12 -13.05 -3.99
CA ASP A 179 -1.44 -12.83 -2.71
C ASP A 179 -0.01 -13.36 -2.81
N GLY A 180 0.95 -12.56 -2.35
CA GLY A 180 2.32 -13.03 -2.23
C GLY A 180 2.47 -14.14 -1.19
N VAL A 181 3.56 -14.91 -1.27
CA VAL A 181 3.85 -16.03 -0.34
C VAL A 181 3.93 -15.59 1.12
N TRP A 182 4.12 -14.31 1.37
CA TRP A 182 4.12 -13.69 2.71
C TRP A 182 2.72 -13.48 3.30
N ALA A 183 1.66 -13.61 2.50
CA ALA A 183 0.29 -13.31 2.91
C ALA A 183 -0.14 -14.12 4.15
N ARG A 184 0.29 -15.38 4.27
CA ARG A 184 0.02 -16.25 5.43
C ARG A 184 0.52 -15.68 6.77
N TYR A 185 1.45 -14.73 6.77
CA TYR A 185 1.96 -14.08 7.96
C TYR A 185 1.25 -12.77 8.30
N TRP A 186 0.58 -12.13 7.29
CA TRP A 186 0.10 -10.77 7.44
C TRP A 186 -1.36 -10.57 7.08
N TYR A 187 -2.00 -11.47 6.28
CA TYR A 187 -3.30 -11.22 5.66
C TYR A 187 -4.48 -11.91 6.35
N ASP A 188 -4.28 -12.53 7.51
CA ASP A 188 -5.33 -13.24 8.26
C ASP A 188 -6.61 -12.39 8.42
N ARG A 189 -6.48 -11.10 8.79
CA ARG A 189 -7.63 -10.21 8.90
C ARG A 189 -8.32 -9.94 7.55
N VAL A 190 -7.54 -9.75 6.49
CA VAL A 190 -8.09 -9.53 5.14
C VAL A 190 -8.72 -10.79 4.60
N TRP A 191 -8.15 -11.96 4.83
CA TRP A 191 -8.75 -13.22 4.42
C TRP A 191 -10.12 -13.49 5.04
N ARG A 192 -10.38 -12.96 6.24
CA ARG A 192 -11.69 -13.04 6.90
C ARG A 192 -12.65 -11.93 6.50
N SER A 193 -12.21 -10.93 5.74
CA SER A 193 -13.05 -9.80 5.35
C SER A 193 -13.77 -10.05 4.03
N THR A 194 -14.92 -9.40 3.88
CA THR A 194 -15.73 -9.41 2.66
C THR A 194 -16.00 -8.00 2.13
N GLY A 195 -15.34 -6.99 2.71
CA GLY A 195 -15.47 -5.57 2.39
C GLY A 195 -14.62 -4.74 3.33
N PHE A 196 -14.71 -3.42 3.21
CA PHE A 196 -14.08 -2.52 4.17
C PHE A 196 -14.75 -2.66 5.53
N GLY A 197 -13.94 -2.85 6.58
CA GLY A 197 -14.45 -2.93 7.94
C GLY A 197 -14.95 -1.57 8.43
N PRO A 198 -15.70 -1.54 9.55
CA PRO A 198 -16.16 -0.28 10.13
C PRO A 198 -14.96 0.57 10.56
N TYR A 199 -15.10 1.89 10.39
CA TYR A 199 -14.20 2.83 11.02
C TYR A 199 -14.43 2.79 12.54
N LEU A 200 -13.38 2.48 13.26
CA LEU A 200 -13.39 2.58 14.71
C LEU A 200 -12.56 3.80 15.08
N GLU A 201 -13.24 4.83 15.59
CA GLU A 201 -12.57 5.97 16.19
C GLU A 201 -11.91 5.50 17.48
N GLN A 202 -10.69 5.06 17.36
CA GLN A 202 -9.87 4.73 18.52
C GLN A 202 -8.93 5.89 18.77
N ALA A 203 -9.04 6.52 19.95
CA ALA A 203 -7.90 7.23 20.50
C ALA A 203 -6.73 6.24 20.46
N ALA A 204 -5.78 6.46 19.56
CA ALA A 204 -4.64 5.55 19.40
C ALA A 204 -3.74 5.77 20.62
N GLU A 205 -4.00 5.02 21.70
CA GLU A 205 -3.05 4.93 22.79
C GLU A 205 -1.79 4.26 22.27
N LEU A 206 -0.72 5.03 22.22
CA LEU A 206 0.57 4.50 21.87
C LEU A 206 1.21 3.80 23.06
N PRO A 207 1.88 2.67 22.88
CA PRO A 207 2.76 2.14 23.90
C PRO A 207 3.79 3.18 24.34
N PRO A 208 4.22 3.15 25.61
CA PRO A 208 5.26 4.05 26.12
C PRO A 208 6.50 4.07 25.22
N GLY A 209 7.02 5.28 24.94
CA GLY A 209 8.24 5.47 24.15
C GLY A 209 8.01 5.62 22.64
N LEU A 210 6.81 5.43 22.11
CA LEU A 210 6.53 5.64 20.68
C LEU A 210 6.06 7.04 20.31
N GLU A 211 5.76 7.90 21.28
CA GLU A 211 5.40 9.30 21.02
C GLU A 211 6.46 10.05 20.19
N PRO A 212 7.78 9.96 20.52
CA PRO A 212 8.78 10.64 19.70
C PRO A 212 8.82 10.15 18.24
N LEU A 213 8.53 8.87 18.00
CA LEU A 213 8.44 8.35 16.64
C LEU A 213 7.19 8.87 15.92
N ALA A 214 6.05 8.92 16.60
CA ALA A 214 4.83 9.49 16.04
C ALA A 214 5.02 10.96 15.64
N GLU A 215 5.66 11.76 16.50
CA GLU A 215 5.97 13.15 16.21
C GLU A 215 6.94 13.30 15.02
N ARG A 216 7.90 12.41 14.88
CA ARG A 216 8.80 12.39 13.69
C ARG A 216 8.08 12.00 12.40
N CYS A 217 7.01 11.21 12.49
CA CYS A 217 6.18 10.83 11.35
C CYS A 217 5.22 11.94 10.91
N ARG A 218 4.81 12.80 11.85
CA ARG A 218 3.75 13.81 11.65
C ARG A 218 3.98 14.72 10.44
N PRO A 219 5.16 15.32 10.22
CA PRO A 219 5.38 16.22 9.07
C PRO A 219 5.10 15.55 7.72
N PHE A 220 5.49 14.29 7.55
CA PHE A 220 5.25 13.54 6.31
C PHE A 220 3.76 13.28 6.08
N TYR A 221 3.04 12.94 7.14
CA TYR A 221 1.60 12.74 7.06
C TYR A 221 0.87 14.05 6.76
N GLU A 222 1.20 15.13 7.45
CA GLU A 222 0.56 16.45 7.27
C GLU A 222 0.75 16.97 5.85
N GLU A 223 1.96 16.82 5.29
CA GLU A 223 2.23 17.21 3.90
C GLU A 223 1.32 16.47 2.91
N LEU A 224 1.25 15.15 3.00
CA LEU A 224 0.38 14.37 2.11
C LEU A 224 -1.11 14.61 2.41
N SER A 225 -1.48 14.71 3.68
CA SER A 225 -2.86 14.95 4.11
C SER A 225 -3.42 16.29 3.63
N ALA A 226 -2.56 17.30 3.44
CA ALA A 226 -2.95 18.59 2.85
C ALA A 226 -3.45 18.45 1.41
N HIS A 227 -3.04 17.40 0.70
CA HIS A 227 -3.41 17.10 -0.68
C HIS A 227 -4.44 15.98 -0.81
N ARG A 228 -4.98 15.48 0.31
CA ARG A 228 -5.93 14.36 0.25
C ARG A 228 -7.21 14.77 -0.45
N ILE A 229 -7.70 13.88 -1.31
CA ILE A 229 -9.02 14.04 -1.92
C ILE A 229 -10.11 13.87 -0.87
N ARG A 230 -11.20 14.60 -1.07
CA ARG A 230 -12.41 14.50 -0.26
C ARG A 230 -13.57 14.30 -1.23
N PRO A 231 -14.54 13.42 -0.89
CA PRO A 231 -15.72 13.21 -1.74
C PRO A 231 -16.65 14.41 -1.77
#